data_dbf3a8df3b0c8c6f6c2a40ed0d5048b2
#
_entry.id   dbf3a8df3b0c8c6f6c2a40ed0d5048b2
#
_cell.length_a   1.000
_cell.length_b   1.000
_cell.length_c   1.000
_cell.angle_alpha   90.00
_cell.angle_beta   90.00
_cell.angle_gamma   90.00
#
_symmetry.space_group_name_H-M   'P 1'
#
loop_
_entity.id
_entity.type
_entity.pdbx_description
1 polymer ?
#
loop_
_entity_poly.entity_id
_entity_poly.type
_entity_poly.pdbx_seq_one_letter_code
_entity_poly.pdbx_strand_id
1 'polypeptide(L)'
;MRSNIMTLPSILAPMLCGLFLTAFWICESNPAAARGGVGLMNGSAEEAAGTSQELRQHIPATRRGARKVVVRPSGKPARNSGNEDRGGSRHHRVIGPGIGGNPGPDMSESPTRGTGGNNGRSGVPPNGEQRFVPGEIVTEFASGTTQQSIDQIARRYDLTRLESQSLPLIGSTLYRWRIGGRRSAADVVGAIENERIVSSAQPNYIFTLQEQAAAIDDDGQDEAAQYVLSKLQINQAHKLATGKNILIAVIDSDIDAKHPDLAGTIVKSIDASGGDASPHKHGTAIAGVIASHGKLLGIAPGAQLLAAGAFDDAPAGAKGASFAVYKALQWAADNNARVVNMSFAGPSDPAMHRMLTAAYEKGIVLIAAAGNAGPDSPPLYPAADPDVIAVTATDSHDGLFKMSNRGEYIAIGAPGVDILAAAPVESYQIITGTSVAAAHVSGVVALLLESKPSLKPKDIRTVLTASATPLGNGPHPSGAGLVNAYRAVMSLNGTPIDKHDGDDQAKR
;
A
#
# COMPACT_ATOMS: atom_id res chain seq x y z
N MET A 1 -9.18 64.62 32.05
CA MET A 1 -10.61 64.97 32.23
C MET A 1 -11.43 63.73 31.96
N ARG A 2 -12.16 63.29 32.99
CA ARG A 2 -13.34 62.38 33.04
C ARG A 2 -13.28 61.10 32.23
N SER A 3 -12.92 59.87 32.75
CA SER A 3 -13.73 59.11 33.71
C SER A 3 -15.19 58.86 33.24
N ASN A 4 -15.46 57.62 32.79
CA ASN A 4 -16.71 56.95 33.11
C ASN A 4 -16.55 55.43 33.06
N ILE A 5 -16.68 54.88 34.26
CA ILE A 5 -16.88 53.47 34.63
C ILE A 5 -18.37 53.23 34.45
N MET A 6 -18.76 52.10 33.85
CA MET A 6 -20.10 51.56 34.11
C MET A 6 -20.07 50.02 34.17
N THR A 7 -20.62 49.60 35.24
CA THR A 7 -20.73 48.35 35.98
C THR A 7 -21.61 47.31 35.29
N LEU A 8 -21.27 46.04 35.57
CA LEU A 8 -22.10 44.81 35.42
C LEU A 8 -23.44 44.86 36.22
N PRO A 9 -24.36 43.98 35.87
CA PRO A 9 -24.86 43.13 36.93
C PRO A 9 -24.87 41.62 36.62
N SER A 10 -24.52 40.91 37.67
CA SER A 10 -24.67 39.46 37.89
C SER A 10 -26.13 39.08 37.96
N ILE A 11 -26.53 37.95 37.40
CA ILE A 11 -27.77 37.24 37.77
C ILE A 11 -27.43 35.76 38.05
N LEU A 12 -27.83 35.36 39.25
CA LEU A 12 -27.73 34.04 39.87
C LEU A 12 -28.55 32.97 39.12
N ALA A 13 -28.08 31.74 39.34
CA ALA A 13 -28.75 30.46 39.07
C ALA A 13 -30.07 30.27 39.91
N PRO A 14 -30.85 29.21 39.55
CA PRO A 14 -30.86 28.12 40.52
C PRO A 14 -30.77 26.71 39.92
N MET A 15 -30.17 25.85 40.73
CA MET A 15 -30.21 24.39 40.68
C MET A 15 -31.65 23.87 40.65
N LEU A 16 -31.84 22.83 39.82
CA LEU A 16 -32.91 21.85 40.07
C LEU A 16 -32.31 20.44 39.97
N CYS A 17 -32.36 19.81 41.12
CA CYS A 17 -32.02 18.42 41.39
C CYS A 17 -33.17 17.55 40.87
N GLY A 18 -32.87 16.55 40.05
CA GLY A 18 -33.82 15.55 39.58
C GLY A 18 -33.19 14.16 39.68
N LEU A 19 -33.52 13.47 40.74
CA LEU A 19 -33.29 12.03 40.93
C LEU A 19 -33.98 11.25 39.82
N PHE A 20 -33.28 10.32 39.22
CA PHE A 20 -33.86 9.17 38.54
C PHE A 20 -33.24 7.88 39.08
N LEU A 21 -34.14 7.06 39.63
CA LEU A 21 -33.92 5.75 40.22
C LEU A 21 -33.32 4.77 39.19
N THR A 22 -32.31 4.07 39.65
CA THR A 22 -31.79 2.83 39.05
C THR A 22 -32.73 1.68 39.44
N ALA A 23 -33.28 1.00 38.45
CA ALA A 23 -33.93 -0.30 38.64
C ALA A 23 -32.93 -1.41 38.31
N PHE A 24 -32.42 -2.05 39.34
CA PHE A 24 -31.74 -3.34 39.28
C PHE A 24 -32.77 -4.43 39.02
N TRP A 25 -32.57 -5.22 37.96
CA TRP A 25 -33.26 -6.49 37.79
C TRP A 25 -32.27 -7.61 38.10
N ILE A 26 -32.48 -8.20 39.28
CA ILE A 26 -31.87 -9.43 39.76
C ILE A 26 -32.73 -10.57 39.23
N CYS A 27 -32.15 -11.48 38.45
CA CYS A 27 -32.80 -12.76 38.12
C CYS A 27 -32.14 -13.85 38.97
N GLU A 28 -32.87 -14.30 39.99
CA GLU A 28 -32.52 -15.42 40.88
C GLU A 28 -32.55 -16.74 40.12
N SER A 29 -31.53 -17.52 40.34
CA SER A 29 -31.44 -18.93 40.06
C SER A 29 -32.10 -19.76 41.14
N ASN A 30 -32.89 -20.76 40.80
CA ASN A 30 -33.35 -21.77 41.72
C ASN A 30 -33.06 -23.20 41.16
N PRO A 31 -32.47 -24.09 41.94
CA PRO A 31 -32.16 -25.45 41.53
C PRO A 31 -33.19 -26.44 42.00
N ALA A 32 -33.53 -27.41 41.17
CA ALA A 32 -34.27 -28.61 41.60
C ALA A 32 -33.55 -29.89 41.24
N ALA A 33 -33.32 -30.66 42.24
CA ALA A 33 -32.67 -31.96 42.29
C ALA A 33 -33.57 -33.08 41.78
N ALA A 34 -32.95 -34.10 41.17
CA ALA A 34 -33.46 -35.48 41.29
C ALA A 34 -32.28 -36.50 41.19
N ARG A 35 -32.36 -37.40 42.19
CA ARG A 35 -31.45 -38.47 42.54
C ARG A 35 -31.51 -39.69 41.62
N GLY A 36 -30.42 -40.49 41.69
CA GLY A 36 -30.39 -41.95 41.52
C GLY A 36 -29.55 -42.36 40.30
N GLY A 37 -28.55 -43.16 40.46
CA GLY A 37 -28.26 -44.35 41.12
C GLY A 37 -26.87 -44.89 40.75
N VAL A 38 -26.34 -45.54 41.68
CA VAL A 38 -25.05 -46.18 41.86
C VAL A 38 -24.75 -47.25 40.81
N GLY A 39 -23.48 -47.39 40.39
CA GLY A 39 -22.95 -48.52 39.61
C GLY A 39 -21.42 -48.47 39.49
N LEU A 40 -20.76 -48.94 40.56
CA LEU A 40 -19.33 -49.28 40.55
C LEU A 40 -19.14 -50.55 39.66
N MET A 41 -18.14 -50.55 38.77
CA MET A 41 -17.30 -51.75 38.55
C MET A 41 -15.92 -51.36 38.03
N ASN A 42 -14.94 -51.84 38.78
CA ASN A 42 -13.53 -51.91 38.46
C ASN A 42 -13.28 -52.86 37.28
N GLY A 43 -12.25 -52.64 36.50
CA GLY A 43 -11.74 -53.57 35.51
C GLY A 43 -10.40 -53.09 34.95
N SER A 44 -9.38 -53.70 35.41
CA SER A 44 -7.97 -53.61 35.17
C SER A 44 -7.51 -53.67 33.71
N ALA A 45 -6.30 -53.13 33.53
CA ALA A 45 -5.43 -53.22 32.36
C ALA A 45 -5.20 -54.64 31.81
N GLU A 46 -5.03 -54.74 30.50
CA GLU A 46 -4.06 -55.66 29.91
C GLU A 46 -3.70 -55.26 28.48
N GLU A 47 -2.43 -55.44 28.17
CA GLU A 47 -1.74 -55.30 26.89
C GLU A 47 -2.35 -56.19 25.79
N ALA A 48 -2.29 -55.76 24.54
CA ALA A 48 -2.00 -56.63 23.40
C ALA A 48 -1.40 -55.88 22.23
N ALA A 49 -0.15 -56.12 22.00
CA ALA A 49 0.54 -55.88 20.73
C ALA A 49 0.02 -56.81 19.67
N GLY A 50 -0.13 -56.35 18.43
CA GLY A 50 -0.56 -57.20 17.32
C GLY A 50 -0.44 -56.54 15.95
N THR A 51 0.74 -56.66 15.35
CA THR A 51 1.07 -56.94 13.94
C THR A 51 0.30 -56.30 12.79
N SER A 52 1.09 -55.61 12.04
CA SER A 52 0.96 -55.20 10.62
C SER A 52 0.56 -56.37 9.72
N GLN A 53 -0.27 -56.13 8.73
CA GLN A 53 -0.13 -56.72 7.37
C GLN A 53 -0.97 -55.97 6.35
N GLU A 54 -0.28 -55.40 5.37
CA GLU A 54 -0.51 -55.29 3.93
C GLU A 54 -1.95 -55.36 3.38
N LEU A 55 -2.36 -54.29 2.75
CA LEU A 55 -3.16 -54.36 1.53
C LEU A 55 -2.57 -53.42 0.47
N ARG A 56 -1.69 -54.02 -0.36
CA ARG A 56 -1.33 -53.44 -1.67
C ARG A 56 -2.43 -53.81 -2.65
N GLN A 57 -3.10 -52.89 -3.25
CA GLN A 57 -3.90 -53.12 -4.47
C GLN A 57 -3.36 -52.32 -5.63
N HIS A 58 -2.99 -53.06 -6.63
CA HIS A 58 -2.61 -52.83 -8.01
C HIS A 58 -3.25 -51.62 -8.69
N ILE A 59 -2.39 -50.78 -9.30
CA ILE A 59 -2.73 -49.91 -10.42
C ILE A 59 -1.75 -50.22 -11.56
N PRO A 60 -2.22 -50.55 -12.79
CA PRO A 60 -1.33 -50.91 -13.88
C PRO A 60 -0.67 -49.65 -14.53
N ALA A 61 0.64 -49.77 -14.76
CA ALA A 61 1.43 -48.82 -15.51
C ALA A 61 1.11 -48.88 -17.00
N THR A 62 0.66 -47.76 -17.57
CA THR A 62 0.69 -47.57 -19.02
C THR A 62 1.92 -46.73 -19.41
N ARG A 63 2.89 -47.39 -20.00
CA ARG A 63 3.99 -46.82 -20.75
C ARG A 63 3.44 -46.01 -21.94
N ARG A 64 3.75 -44.73 -22.04
CA ARG A 64 3.84 -44.02 -23.34
C ARG A 64 5.14 -43.22 -23.41
N GLY A 65 5.85 -43.50 -24.51
CA GLY A 65 7.23 -43.16 -24.76
C GLY A 65 7.51 -41.65 -24.84
N ALA A 66 8.62 -41.29 -24.27
CA ALA A 66 9.27 -39.99 -24.44
C ALA A 66 9.95 -39.93 -25.81
N ARG A 67 9.44 -39.13 -26.75
CA ARG A 67 10.18 -38.70 -27.93
C ARG A 67 11.11 -37.53 -27.57
N LYS A 68 12.40 -37.79 -27.55
CA LYS A 68 13.44 -36.76 -27.55
C LYS A 68 13.34 -35.99 -28.85
N VAL A 69 13.03 -34.70 -28.79
CA VAL A 69 13.25 -33.77 -29.91
C VAL A 69 14.64 -33.18 -29.74
N VAL A 70 15.54 -33.58 -30.64
CA VAL A 70 16.88 -32.99 -30.78
C VAL A 70 16.72 -31.74 -31.64
N VAL A 71 16.92 -30.56 -31.07
CA VAL A 71 17.05 -29.30 -31.83
C VAL A 71 18.54 -29.11 -32.17
N ARG A 72 18.87 -29.16 -33.43
CA ARG A 72 20.20 -28.78 -33.98
C ARG A 72 20.22 -27.28 -34.19
N PRO A 73 21.34 -26.58 -33.93
CA PRO A 73 21.50 -25.18 -34.30
C PRO A 73 21.92 -25.03 -35.72
N SER A 74 21.17 -24.28 -36.52
CA SER A 74 21.56 -23.82 -37.86
C SER A 74 22.08 -22.38 -37.75
N GLY A 75 23.31 -22.10 -38.07
CA GLY A 75 23.80 -21.67 -39.35
C GLY A 75 23.91 -20.15 -39.43
N LYS A 76 25.14 -19.61 -39.35
CA LYS A 76 25.51 -18.21 -39.60
C LYS A 76 25.06 -17.77 -41.01
N PRO A 77 24.67 -16.51 -41.25
CA PRO A 77 24.59 -15.97 -42.60
C PRO A 77 25.94 -15.40 -43.05
N ALA A 78 26.21 -15.65 -44.31
CA ALA A 78 27.38 -15.28 -45.06
C ALA A 78 27.47 -13.77 -45.34
N ARG A 79 28.71 -13.30 -45.41
CA ARG A 79 29.11 -12.03 -46.04
C ARG A 79 28.70 -12.01 -47.49
N ASN A 80 28.22 -10.86 -47.97
CA ASN A 80 28.34 -10.50 -49.37
C ASN A 80 28.91 -9.09 -49.50
N SER A 81 29.95 -9.03 -50.31
CA SER A 81 30.81 -7.91 -50.66
C SER A 81 30.35 -7.24 -51.96
N GLY A 82 30.62 -5.92 -52.05
CA GLY A 82 30.75 -5.20 -53.32
C GLY A 82 29.54 -4.40 -53.72
N ASN A 83 29.58 -3.18 -54.10
CA ASN A 83 30.47 -2.47 -54.98
C ASN A 83 30.18 -0.96 -54.91
N GLU A 84 31.22 -0.18 -55.01
CA GLU A 84 31.48 1.13 -55.56
C GLU A 84 30.37 1.77 -56.44
N ASP A 85 30.09 3.09 -56.36
CA ASP A 85 30.87 4.13 -57.05
C ASP A 85 30.20 5.53 -56.93
N ARG A 86 31.04 6.57 -56.81
CA ARG A 86 30.94 7.96 -57.32
C ARG A 86 29.82 8.85 -56.79
N GLY A 87 30.04 10.02 -56.25
CA GLY A 87 31.03 11.04 -56.48
C GLY A 87 30.32 12.39 -56.34
N GLY A 88 30.91 13.38 -55.76
CA GLY A 88 30.34 14.74 -55.83
C GLY A 88 30.72 15.68 -54.71
N SER A 89 31.88 16.25 -54.83
CA SER A 89 32.50 17.36 -54.13
C SER A 89 31.64 18.66 -54.13
N ARG A 90 31.63 19.44 -53.03
CA ARG A 90 32.20 20.81 -52.99
C ARG A 90 31.77 21.63 -51.75
N HIS A 91 32.81 22.10 -51.13
CA HIS A 91 33.13 23.42 -50.55
C HIS A 91 32.51 23.93 -49.22
N HIS A 92 33.46 23.99 -48.29
CA HIS A 92 33.81 25.05 -47.35
C HIS A 92 32.85 26.22 -47.12
N ARG A 93 32.57 26.47 -45.82
CA ARG A 93 32.89 27.77 -45.20
C ARG A 93 32.99 27.66 -43.68
N VAL A 94 34.16 27.98 -43.17
CA VAL A 94 34.46 28.25 -41.75
C VAL A 94 34.05 29.69 -41.44
N ILE A 95 33.32 29.94 -40.34
CA ILE A 95 33.38 31.18 -39.58
C ILE A 95 33.07 30.81 -38.12
N GLY A 96 33.97 31.13 -37.22
CA GLY A 96 33.86 30.95 -35.77
C GLY A 96 33.19 32.17 -35.06
N PRO A 97 33.41 32.41 -33.74
CA PRO A 97 32.39 32.11 -32.73
C PRO A 97 31.64 33.37 -32.27
N GLY A 98 30.33 33.21 -31.96
CA GLY A 98 29.51 34.24 -31.35
C GLY A 98 28.97 33.75 -30.01
N ILE A 99 29.39 34.38 -28.94
CA ILE A 99 28.88 34.23 -27.58
C ILE A 99 27.48 34.85 -27.52
N GLY A 100 26.48 34.05 -27.14
CA GLY A 100 25.14 34.56 -26.89
C GLY A 100 24.43 33.64 -25.90
N GLY A 101 24.31 34.11 -24.67
CA GLY A 101 23.63 33.41 -23.58
C GLY A 101 22.14 33.26 -23.87
N ASN A 102 21.65 32.09 -23.58
CA ASN A 102 20.20 31.81 -23.60
C ASN A 102 19.71 31.83 -22.14
N PRO A 103 18.69 32.63 -21.81
CA PRO A 103 18.11 32.61 -20.47
C PRO A 103 17.28 31.33 -20.32
N GLY A 104 17.47 30.65 -19.20
CA GLY A 104 16.67 29.51 -18.79
C GLY A 104 15.20 29.86 -18.59
N PRO A 105 14.29 28.88 -18.64
CA PRO A 105 12.88 29.14 -18.44
C PRO A 105 12.60 29.55 -17.00
N ASP A 106 11.96 30.69 -16.85
CA ASP A 106 11.45 31.26 -15.61
C ASP A 106 10.34 30.37 -15.04
N MET A 107 10.59 29.76 -13.87
CA MET A 107 9.67 28.91 -13.11
C MET A 107 8.88 29.74 -12.10
N SER A 108 8.24 30.82 -12.56
CA SER A 108 7.35 31.62 -11.72
C SER A 108 5.96 31.79 -12.38
N GLU A 109 5.19 30.72 -12.45
CA GLU A 109 3.74 30.85 -12.60
C GLU A 109 3.03 29.99 -11.56
N SER A 110 2.58 30.68 -10.48
CA SER A 110 1.55 30.15 -9.59
C SER A 110 0.24 30.04 -10.35
N PRO A 111 -0.50 28.93 -10.30
CA PRO A 111 -1.80 28.85 -10.94
C PRO A 111 -2.80 29.70 -10.18
N THR A 112 -3.22 30.77 -10.81
CA THR A 112 -4.39 31.57 -10.41
C THR A 112 -5.63 30.70 -10.37
N ARG A 113 -6.32 30.73 -9.24
CA ARG A 113 -7.63 30.15 -8.99
C ARG A 113 -8.66 30.74 -9.97
N GLY A 114 -8.89 30.03 -11.08
CA GLY A 114 -9.93 30.34 -12.05
C GLY A 114 -11.22 29.61 -11.68
N THR A 115 -12.27 30.38 -11.49
CA THR A 115 -13.64 29.92 -11.31
C THR A 115 -14.18 29.31 -12.60
N GLY A 116 -14.66 28.06 -12.54
CA GLY A 116 -15.68 27.52 -13.43
C GLY A 116 -15.26 27.22 -14.86
N GLY A 117 -14.62 26.09 -15.08
CA GLY A 117 -14.44 25.46 -16.39
C GLY A 117 -13.73 24.12 -16.17
N ASN A 118 -14.27 23.08 -16.78
CA ASN A 118 -13.80 21.70 -16.67
C ASN A 118 -12.38 21.55 -17.27
N ASN A 119 -11.34 22.05 -16.57
CA ASN A 119 -9.92 21.84 -16.91
C ASN A 119 -9.36 20.61 -16.19
N GLY A 120 -10.22 19.66 -15.81
CA GLY A 120 -9.81 18.33 -15.34
C GLY A 120 -9.27 17.52 -16.53
N ARG A 121 -8.16 16.83 -16.32
CA ARG A 121 -7.70 15.81 -17.28
C ARG A 121 -8.85 14.86 -17.55
N SER A 122 -9.11 14.55 -18.84
CA SER A 122 -10.11 13.54 -19.22
C SER A 122 -9.85 12.23 -18.47
N GLY A 123 -10.91 11.57 -18.02
CA GLY A 123 -10.86 10.25 -17.42
C GLY A 123 -10.80 9.11 -18.43
N VAL A 124 -10.76 9.43 -19.73
CA VAL A 124 -10.52 8.42 -20.77
C VAL A 124 -9.15 7.79 -20.56
N PRO A 125 -9.07 6.44 -20.50
CA PRO A 125 -7.79 5.78 -20.29
C PRO A 125 -6.80 6.09 -21.43
N PRO A 126 -5.49 6.20 -21.13
CA PRO A 126 -4.48 6.35 -22.17
C PRO A 126 -4.52 5.20 -23.18
N ASN A 127 -4.12 5.48 -24.42
CA ASN A 127 -4.05 4.44 -25.45
C ASN A 127 -3.19 3.25 -24.99
N GLY A 128 -3.76 2.04 -25.06
CA GLY A 128 -3.08 0.81 -24.64
C GLY A 128 -3.24 0.47 -23.14
N GLU A 129 -3.82 1.34 -22.32
CA GLU A 129 -4.14 0.98 -20.93
C GLU A 129 -5.30 -0.01 -20.90
N GLN A 130 -5.07 -1.18 -20.29
CA GLN A 130 -6.04 -2.27 -20.18
C GLN A 130 -6.23 -2.75 -18.74
N ARG A 131 -5.54 -2.16 -17.76
CA ARG A 131 -5.63 -2.54 -16.35
C ARG A 131 -6.88 -1.93 -15.71
N PHE A 132 -8.05 -2.37 -16.15
CA PHE A 132 -9.34 -2.02 -15.56
C PHE A 132 -10.34 -3.18 -15.71
N VAL A 133 -11.36 -3.17 -14.88
CA VAL A 133 -12.43 -4.19 -14.92
C VAL A 133 -13.20 -4.04 -16.22
N PRO A 134 -13.25 -5.10 -17.08
CA PRO A 134 -13.94 -5.03 -18.35
C PRO A 134 -15.41 -4.65 -18.18
N GLY A 135 -15.85 -3.64 -18.92
CA GLY A 135 -17.25 -3.18 -18.90
C GLY A 135 -17.66 -2.44 -17.62
N GLU A 136 -16.71 -2.00 -16.79
CA GLU A 136 -17.02 -1.20 -15.61
C GLU A 136 -16.41 0.20 -15.68
N ILE A 137 -17.21 1.19 -15.25
CA ILE A 137 -16.76 2.57 -15.05
C ILE A 137 -17.17 3.09 -13.67
N VAL A 138 -16.46 4.12 -13.23
CA VAL A 138 -16.77 4.89 -12.03
C VAL A 138 -17.07 6.32 -12.45
N THR A 139 -18.16 6.89 -11.92
CA THR A 139 -18.53 8.28 -12.16
C THR A 139 -18.76 9.02 -10.86
N GLU A 140 -18.56 10.32 -10.93
CA GLU A 140 -18.91 11.28 -9.90
C GLU A 140 -19.89 12.30 -10.49
N PHE A 141 -20.93 12.66 -9.75
CA PHE A 141 -21.88 13.67 -10.16
C PHE A 141 -21.70 14.95 -9.35
N ALA A 142 -22.01 16.08 -9.99
CA ALA A 142 -21.96 17.37 -9.33
C ALA A 142 -22.83 17.39 -8.05
N SER A 143 -22.36 18.09 -7.04
CA SER A 143 -23.07 18.23 -5.76
C SER A 143 -24.49 18.76 -5.99
N GLY A 144 -25.47 18.13 -5.35
CA GLY A 144 -26.89 18.46 -5.50
C GLY A 144 -27.59 17.83 -6.71
N THR A 145 -26.89 17.00 -7.51
CA THR A 145 -27.54 16.25 -8.61
C THR A 145 -28.60 15.30 -8.03
N THR A 146 -29.81 15.39 -8.58
CA THR A 146 -30.93 14.54 -8.12
C THR A 146 -30.75 13.09 -8.59
N GLN A 147 -31.29 12.14 -7.82
CA GLN A 147 -31.28 10.73 -8.19
C GLN A 147 -31.96 10.51 -9.56
N GLN A 148 -33.04 11.23 -9.84
CA GLN A 148 -33.73 11.16 -11.11
C GLN A 148 -32.82 11.54 -12.30
N SER A 149 -31.99 12.59 -12.13
CA SER A 149 -31.01 13.00 -13.16
C SER A 149 -29.92 11.96 -13.37
N ILE A 150 -29.44 11.36 -12.27
CA ILE A 150 -28.47 10.26 -12.32
C ILE A 150 -29.04 9.06 -13.08
N ASP A 151 -30.30 8.69 -12.77
CA ASP A 151 -30.98 7.57 -13.44
C ASP A 151 -31.28 7.88 -14.92
N GLN A 152 -31.46 9.14 -15.31
CA GLN A 152 -31.58 9.54 -16.72
C GLN A 152 -30.26 9.33 -17.47
N ILE A 153 -29.13 9.71 -16.87
CA ILE A 153 -27.79 9.43 -17.43
C ILE A 153 -27.57 7.92 -17.55
N ALA A 154 -27.87 7.16 -16.50
CA ALA A 154 -27.74 5.71 -16.52
C ALA A 154 -28.53 5.07 -17.69
N ARG A 155 -29.77 5.46 -17.90
CA ARG A 155 -30.59 4.98 -19.04
C ARG A 155 -30.03 5.41 -20.38
N ARG A 156 -29.58 6.69 -20.52
CA ARG A 156 -29.04 7.24 -21.78
C ARG A 156 -27.80 6.47 -22.24
N TYR A 157 -26.94 6.09 -21.28
CA TYR A 157 -25.67 5.42 -21.56
C TYR A 157 -25.72 3.91 -21.38
N ASP A 158 -26.90 3.34 -21.14
CA ASP A 158 -27.11 1.90 -20.89
C ASP A 158 -26.21 1.39 -19.76
N LEU A 159 -26.32 2.05 -18.60
CA LEU A 159 -25.54 1.74 -17.41
C LEU A 159 -26.41 1.06 -16.34
N THR A 160 -25.93 -0.03 -15.80
CA THR A 160 -26.51 -0.69 -14.62
C THR A 160 -25.67 -0.32 -13.39
N ARG A 161 -26.31 0.29 -12.38
CA ARG A 161 -25.63 0.60 -11.11
C ARG A 161 -25.27 -0.69 -10.40
N LEU A 162 -23.98 -0.84 -10.07
CA LEU A 162 -23.49 -1.93 -9.25
C LEU A 162 -23.41 -1.51 -7.78
N GLU A 163 -22.88 -0.30 -7.54
CA GLU A 163 -22.63 0.20 -6.20
C GLU A 163 -22.57 1.73 -6.18
N SER A 164 -22.77 2.34 -5.02
CA SER A 164 -22.48 3.76 -4.81
C SER A 164 -21.85 3.94 -3.43
N GLN A 165 -20.85 4.80 -3.34
CA GLN A 165 -20.09 5.07 -2.14
C GLN A 165 -19.99 6.57 -1.90
N SER A 166 -20.50 7.01 -0.74
CA SER A 166 -20.23 8.37 -0.26
C SER A 166 -18.79 8.45 0.23
N LEU A 167 -18.08 9.49 -0.22
CA LEU A 167 -16.69 9.75 0.12
C LEU A 167 -16.56 11.16 0.72
N PRO A 168 -16.91 11.34 2.00
CA PRO A 168 -16.80 12.62 2.71
C PRO A 168 -15.39 13.23 2.65
N LEU A 169 -14.35 12.40 2.52
CA LEU A 169 -12.96 12.84 2.39
C LEU A 169 -12.77 13.82 1.21
N ILE A 170 -13.47 13.60 0.11
CA ILE A 170 -13.46 14.46 -1.08
C ILE A 170 -14.79 15.20 -1.29
N GLY A 171 -15.73 15.10 -0.32
CA GLY A 171 -17.03 15.76 -0.39
C GLY A 171 -17.94 15.25 -1.52
N SER A 172 -17.83 13.99 -1.91
CA SER A 172 -18.44 13.46 -3.12
C SER A 172 -19.10 12.09 -2.91
N THR A 173 -19.87 11.64 -3.92
CA THR A 173 -20.38 10.28 -4.02
C THR A 173 -19.96 9.69 -5.36
N LEU A 174 -19.26 8.55 -5.33
CA LEU A 174 -18.89 7.80 -6.51
C LEU A 174 -19.90 6.68 -6.78
N TYR A 175 -20.12 6.43 -8.05
CA TYR A 175 -21.03 5.40 -8.53
C TYR A 175 -20.26 4.43 -9.43
N ARG A 176 -20.34 3.14 -9.13
CA ARG A 176 -19.79 2.06 -9.96
C ARG A 176 -20.88 1.50 -10.87
N TRP A 177 -20.59 1.42 -12.16
CA TRP A 177 -21.53 1.00 -13.18
C TRP A 177 -21.01 -0.13 -14.02
N ARG A 178 -21.92 -0.98 -14.46
CA ARG A 178 -21.70 -1.93 -15.55
C ARG A 178 -22.24 -1.32 -16.83
N ILE A 179 -21.44 -1.33 -17.89
CA ILE A 179 -21.80 -0.89 -19.24
C ILE A 179 -22.62 -1.99 -19.89
N GLY A 180 -23.79 -1.65 -20.42
CA GLY A 180 -24.58 -2.55 -21.27
C GLY A 180 -24.04 -2.60 -22.71
N GLY A 181 -24.40 -3.67 -23.42
CA GLY A 181 -24.04 -3.83 -24.83
C GLY A 181 -22.54 -4.09 -25.07
N ARG A 182 -21.98 -3.54 -26.17
CA ARG A 182 -20.61 -3.82 -26.65
C ARG A 182 -19.69 -2.59 -26.64
N ARG A 183 -20.11 -1.47 -26.03
CA ARG A 183 -19.28 -0.28 -26.00
C ARG A 183 -18.07 -0.46 -25.06
N SER A 184 -16.94 0.14 -25.44
CA SER A 184 -15.76 0.13 -24.59
C SER A 184 -15.90 1.10 -23.41
N ALA A 185 -15.14 0.87 -22.33
CA ALA A 185 -15.07 1.82 -21.22
C ALA A 185 -14.58 3.20 -21.68
N ALA A 186 -13.60 3.25 -22.59
CA ALA A 186 -13.07 4.50 -23.16
C ALA A 186 -14.16 5.31 -23.89
N ASP A 187 -14.96 4.64 -24.74
CA ASP A 187 -16.04 5.30 -25.49
C ASP A 187 -17.13 5.86 -24.56
N VAL A 188 -17.49 5.10 -23.53
CA VAL A 188 -18.52 5.52 -22.57
C VAL A 188 -18.01 6.65 -21.69
N VAL A 189 -16.78 6.56 -21.17
CA VAL A 189 -16.17 7.63 -20.39
C VAL A 189 -16.07 8.90 -21.20
N GLY A 190 -15.52 8.84 -22.43
CA GLY A 190 -15.40 10.03 -23.31
C GLY A 190 -16.73 10.66 -23.68
N ALA A 191 -17.81 9.88 -23.74
CA ALA A 191 -19.14 10.40 -24.00
C ALA A 191 -19.78 11.03 -22.74
N ILE A 192 -19.69 10.35 -21.59
CA ILE A 192 -20.39 10.74 -20.36
C ILE A 192 -19.74 11.94 -19.66
N GLU A 193 -18.43 12.13 -19.80
CA GLU A 193 -17.72 13.27 -19.22
C GLU A 193 -18.12 14.64 -19.83
N ASN A 194 -18.81 14.62 -20.98
CA ASN A 194 -19.38 15.82 -21.58
C ASN A 194 -20.75 16.20 -20.98
N GLU A 195 -21.34 15.39 -20.13
CA GLU A 195 -22.58 15.70 -19.45
C GLU A 195 -22.35 16.71 -18.32
N ARG A 196 -23.10 17.83 -18.32
CA ARG A 196 -22.90 18.93 -17.37
C ARG A 196 -23.01 18.54 -15.88
N ILE A 197 -23.72 17.47 -15.58
CA ILE A 197 -23.95 16.99 -14.22
C ILE A 197 -22.91 15.95 -13.79
N VAL A 198 -22.04 15.50 -14.70
CA VAL A 198 -20.95 14.55 -14.42
C VAL A 198 -19.69 15.36 -14.10
N SER A 199 -19.19 15.24 -12.88
CA SER A 199 -17.97 15.91 -12.43
C SER A 199 -16.71 15.17 -12.89
N SER A 200 -16.78 13.84 -12.91
CA SER A 200 -15.72 12.98 -13.44
C SER A 200 -16.26 11.62 -13.86
N ALA A 201 -15.57 10.98 -14.79
CA ALA A 201 -15.82 9.60 -15.19
C ALA A 201 -14.49 8.93 -15.53
N GLN A 202 -14.35 7.64 -15.24
CA GLN A 202 -13.14 6.87 -15.53
C GLN A 202 -13.44 5.38 -15.52
N PRO A 203 -12.57 4.50 -16.07
CA PRO A 203 -12.67 3.06 -15.86
C PRO A 203 -12.53 2.70 -14.36
N ASN A 204 -13.07 1.54 -13.96
CA ASN A 204 -12.76 0.93 -12.66
C ASN A 204 -11.40 0.24 -12.78
N TYR A 205 -10.31 0.97 -12.49
CA TYR A 205 -8.95 0.47 -12.68
C TYR A 205 -8.62 -0.70 -11.78
N ILE A 206 -7.61 -1.50 -12.17
CA ILE A 206 -7.10 -2.66 -11.42
C ILE A 206 -5.70 -2.34 -10.92
N PHE A 207 -5.49 -2.55 -9.63
CA PHE A 207 -4.22 -2.54 -8.93
C PHE A 207 -3.81 -3.97 -8.57
N THR A 208 -2.51 -4.20 -8.41
CA THR A 208 -1.95 -5.50 -8.02
C THR A 208 -1.01 -5.34 -6.84
N LEU A 209 -1.02 -6.32 -5.94
CA LEU A 209 -0.07 -6.37 -4.84
C LEU A 209 1.36 -6.55 -5.40
N GLN A 210 2.34 -5.97 -4.71
CA GLN A 210 3.72 -5.89 -5.18
C GLN A 210 4.62 -6.87 -4.44
N GLU A 211 4.39 -8.19 -4.65
CA GLU A 211 5.25 -9.27 -4.16
C GLU A 211 5.81 -10.10 -5.31
N GLN A 212 6.95 -10.75 -5.05
CA GLN A 212 7.42 -11.89 -5.82
C GLN A 212 7.58 -13.07 -4.86
N ALA A 213 7.20 -14.27 -5.31
CA ALA A 213 7.60 -15.48 -4.61
C ALA A 213 9.14 -15.53 -4.57
N ALA A 214 9.72 -15.61 -3.38
CA ALA A 214 11.16 -15.85 -3.26
C ALA A 214 11.47 -17.19 -3.92
N ALA A 215 12.39 -17.20 -4.89
CA ALA A 215 13.06 -18.43 -5.26
C ALA A 215 13.87 -18.84 -4.03
N ILE A 216 13.58 -20.00 -3.46
CA ILE A 216 14.41 -20.58 -2.42
C ILE A 216 15.66 -21.07 -3.15
N ASP A 217 16.67 -20.20 -3.26
CA ASP A 217 18.02 -20.63 -3.58
C ASP A 217 18.57 -21.30 -2.33
N ASP A 218 18.80 -22.60 -2.43
CA ASP A 218 19.22 -23.51 -1.35
C ASP A 218 20.68 -23.27 -0.91
N ASP A 219 21.24 -22.12 -1.19
CA ASP A 219 22.57 -21.69 -0.73
C ASP A 219 22.49 -21.11 0.71
N GLY A 220 21.77 -21.86 1.58
CA GLY A 220 21.54 -21.57 2.99
C GLY A 220 22.82 -21.19 3.75
N GLN A 221 23.12 -19.91 3.78
CA GLN A 221 23.94 -19.34 4.83
C GLN A 221 23.00 -18.54 5.73
N ASP A 222 23.11 -18.83 7.03
CA ASP A 222 22.43 -18.18 8.16
C ASP A 222 22.60 -16.65 8.14
N GLU A 223 22.00 -15.96 7.19
CA GLU A 223 21.73 -14.55 7.35
C GLU A 223 20.75 -14.44 8.52
N ALA A 224 21.12 -13.68 9.53
CA ALA A 224 20.35 -13.53 10.75
C ALA A 224 18.86 -13.38 10.42
N ALA A 225 18.01 -14.23 11.00
CA ALA A 225 16.60 -14.42 10.63
C ALA A 225 15.79 -13.13 10.43
N GLN A 226 16.25 -11.98 10.96
CA GLN A 226 15.72 -10.65 10.73
C GLN A 226 16.86 -9.62 10.55
N TYR A 227 17.64 -9.72 9.46
CA TYR A 227 18.75 -8.78 9.18
C TYR A 227 18.31 -7.30 9.19
N VAL A 228 17.06 -7.06 8.92
CA VAL A 228 16.43 -5.73 8.89
C VAL A 228 16.60 -4.98 10.22
N LEU A 229 16.54 -5.70 11.37
CA LEU A 229 16.61 -5.08 12.70
C LEU A 229 17.95 -4.38 12.94
N SER A 230 19.04 -4.98 12.50
CA SER A 230 20.38 -4.37 12.57
C SER A 230 20.55 -3.28 11.51
N LYS A 231 20.14 -3.56 10.28
CA LYS A 231 20.28 -2.65 9.13
C LYS A 231 19.58 -1.32 9.33
N LEU A 232 18.37 -1.33 9.86
CA LEU A 232 17.58 -0.11 10.17
C LEU A 232 17.84 0.44 11.59
N GLN A 233 18.71 -0.18 12.37
CA GLN A 233 19.01 0.16 13.77
C GLN A 233 17.75 0.14 14.66
N ILE A 234 16.89 -0.87 14.48
CA ILE A 234 15.59 -0.97 15.15
C ILE A 234 15.74 -1.13 16.65
N ASN A 235 16.68 -1.96 17.13
CA ASN A 235 16.91 -2.16 18.56
C ASN A 235 17.30 -0.87 19.29
N GLN A 236 18.00 0.06 18.60
CA GLN A 236 18.32 1.38 19.14
C GLN A 236 17.12 2.31 19.09
N ALA A 237 16.37 2.30 17.98
CA ALA A 237 15.15 3.09 17.83
C ALA A 237 14.09 2.71 18.87
N HIS A 238 13.93 1.41 19.19
CA HIS A 238 12.96 0.93 20.17
C HIS A 238 13.24 1.36 21.61
N LYS A 239 14.45 1.82 21.91
CA LYS A 239 14.72 2.48 23.21
C LYS A 239 14.09 3.87 23.31
N LEU A 240 13.65 4.43 22.19
CA LEU A 240 13.08 5.77 22.08
C LEU A 240 11.59 5.74 21.76
N ALA A 241 11.17 4.87 20.85
CA ALA A 241 9.79 4.76 20.39
C ALA A 241 9.52 3.36 19.82
N THR A 242 8.29 2.87 19.95
CA THR A 242 7.81 1.57 19.47
C THR A 242 6.59 1.67 18.56
N GLY A 243 6.16 2.88 18.21
CA GLY A 243 4.94 3.18 17.46
C GLY A 243 3.67 3.23 18.31
N LYS A 244 3.82 3.33 19.65
CA LYS A 244 2.71 3.27 20.60
C LYS A 244 1.63 4.31 20.30
N ASN A 245 0.36 3.85 20.34
CA ASN A 245 -0.82 4.68 20.08
C ASN A 245 -0.92 5.26 18.66
N ILE A 246 -0.14 4.76 17.70
CA ILE A 246 -0.25 5.17 16.31
C ILE A 246 -1.11 4.17 15.55
N LEU A 247 -2.15 4.68 14.87
CA LEU A 247 -3.02 3.90 13.99
C LEU A 247 -2.46 3.91 12.57
N ILE A 248 -2.15 2.72 12.06
CA ILE A 248 -1.69 2.49 10.69
C ILE A 248 -2.78 1.72 9.95
N ALA A 249 -3.33 2.28 8.88
CA ALA A 249 -4.19 1.53 7.98
C ALA A 249 -3.33 0.74 6.97
N VAL A 250 -3.58 -0.54 6.87
CA VAL A 250 -3.00 -1.44 5.88
C VAL A 250 -4.07 -1.74 4.85
N ILE A 251 -3.95 -1.13 3.66
CA ILE A 251 -4.82 -1.39 2.52
C ILE A 251 -4.16 -2.47 1.68
N ASP A 252 -4.68 -3.69 1.79
CA ASP A 252 -4.03 -4.89 1.27
C ASP A 252 -5.07 -6.01 1.04
N SER A 253 -4.65 -7.24 0.93
CA SER A 253 -5.49 -8.43 1.13
C SER A 253 -5.77 -8.64 2.62
N ASP A 254 -6.71 -9.56 2.93
CA ASP A 254 -7.09 -9.82 4.32
C ASP A 254 -5.91 -10.33 5.18
N ILE A 255 -5.92 -9.91 6.44
CA ILE A 255 -4.88 -10.19 7.42
C ILE A 255 -5.34 -11.27 8.39
N ASP A 256 -4.48 -12.25 8.72
CA ASP A 256 -4.72 -13.19 9.81
C ASP A 256 -4.55 -12.50 11.18
N ALA A 257 -5.63 -11.91 11.65
CA ALA A 257 -5.66 -11.24 12.97
C ALA A 257 -5.47 -12.20 14.16
N LYS A 258 -5.53 -13.53 13.92
CA LYS A 258 -5.31 -14.56 14.95
C LYS A 258 -3.87 -15.01 15.01
N HIS A 259 -3.02 -14.60 14.07
CA HIS A 259 -1.59 -14.95 14.08
C HIS A 259 -0.96 -14.51 15.42
N PRO A 260 -0.19 -15.38 16.13
CA PRO A 260 0.36 -15.07 17.45
C PRO A 260 1.17 -13.78 17.50
N ASP A 261 1.95 -13.50 16.44
CA ASP A 261 2.76 -12.29 16.34
C ASP A 261 1.93 -11.01 16.14
N LEU A 262 0.64 -11.13 15.82
CA LEU A 262 -0.29 -10.02 15.60
C LEU A 262 -1.43 -9.96 16.63
N ALA A 263 -1.37 -10.79 17.68
CA ALA A 263 -2.44 -10.88 18.67
C ALA A 263 -2.73 -9.52 19.33
N GLY A 264 -3.97 -9.02 19.19
CA GLY A 264 -4.37 -7.72 19.74
C GLY A 264 -3.88 -6.48 18.97
N THR A 265 -3.13 -6.66 17.88
CA THR A 265 -2.63 -5.54 17.05
C THR A 265 -3.70 -4.99 16.12
N ILE A 266 -4.53 -5.86 15.54
CA ILE A 266 -5.61 -5.44 14.63
C ILE A 266 -6.80 -4.96 15.47
N VAL A 267 -7.04 -3.64 15.47
CA VAL A 267 -8.11 -3.04 16.29
C VAL A 267 -9.45 -2.93 15.57
N LYS A 268 -9.41 -2.84 14.23
CA LYS A 268 -10.60 -2.85 13.37
C LYS A 268 -10.25 -3.43 12.01
N SER A 269 -11.24 -3.99 11.34
CA SER A 269 -11.13 -4.47 9.95
C SER A 269 -12.35 -4.12 9.12
N ILE A 270 -12.16 -4.02 7.80
CA ILE A 270 -13.22 -3.91 6.80
C ILE A 270 -12.87 -4.79 5.60
N ASP A 271 -13.86 -5.48 5.06
CA ASP A 271 -13.80 -6.00 3.69
C ASP A 271 -14.30 -4.91 2.75
N ALA A 272 -13.40 -4.30 2.00
CA ALA A 272 -13.69 -3.28 1.01
C ALA A 272 -13.89 -3.87 -0.39
N SER A 273 -13.35 -5.07 -0.65
CA SER A 273 -13.51 -5.78 -1.92
C SER A 273 -14.93 -6.31 -2.12
N GLY A 274 -15.56 -6.77 -1.04
CA GLY A 274 -16.86 -7.46 -1.05
C GLY A 274 -16.74 -8.92 -1.50
N GLY A 275 -15.54 -9.49 -1.44
CA GLY A 275 -15.23 -10.88 -1.77
C GLY A 275 -15.28 -11.80 -0.55
N ASP A 276 -14.57 -12.93 -0.64
CA ASP A 276 -14.39 -13.83 0.48
C ASP A 276 -13.27 -13.31 1.38
N ALA A 277 -13.63 -12.79 2.56
CA ALA A 277 -12.69 -12.32 3.58
C ALA A 277 -11.96 -13.51 4.21
N SER A 278 -10.96 -14.04 3.53
CA SER A 278 -10.08 -15.09 4.06
C SER A 278 -8.64 -14.56 4.21
N PRO A 279 -7.96 -14.89 5.33
CA PRO A 279 -6.58 -14.44 5.53
C PRO A 279 -5.68 -14.81 4.36
N HIS A 280 -4.95 -13.82 3.86
CA HIS A 280 -4.04 -14.00 2.74
C HIS A 280 -2.59 -13.76 3.19
N LYS A 281 -1.65 -14.45 2.55
CA LYS A 281 -0.23 -14.43 2.90
C LYS A 281 0.39 -13.03 2.81
N HIS A 282 -0.02 -12.20 1.81
CA HIS A 282 0.58 -10.88 1.60
C HIS A 282 0.17 -9.88 2.69
N GLY A 283 -1.12 -9.66 2.92
CA GLY A 283 -1.59 -8.74 3.97
C GLY A 283 -1.09 -9.14 5.36
N THR A 284 -1.04 -10.44 5.67
CA THR A 284 -0.50 -10.96 6.94
C THR A 284 0.99 -10.65 7.07
N ALA A 285 1.78 -10.82 5.98
CA ALA A 285 3.20 -10.48 5.97
C ALA A 285 3.44 -8.98 6.18
N ILE A 286 2.70 -8.13 5.45
CA ILE A 286 2.80 -6.67 5.57
C ILE A 286 2.46 -6.21 6.99
N ALA A 287 1.38 -6.73 7.59
CA ALA A 287 1.01 -6.45 8.98
C ALA A 287 2.11 -6.89 9.95
N GLY A 288 2.68 -8.10 9.74
CA GLY A 288 3.77 -8.63 10.54
C GLY A 288 5.03 -7.78 10.49
N VAL A 289 5.45 -7.37 9.31
CA VAL A 289 6.62 -6.48 9.13
C VAL A 289 6.42 -5.16 9.87
N ILE A 290 5.22 -4.61 9.85
CA ILE A 290 4.92 -3.37 10.57
C ILE A 290 4.92 -3.58 12.07
N ALA A 291 4.21 -4.59 12.60
CA ALA A 291 3.80 -4.58 14.01
C ALA A 291 3.87 -5.93 14.75
N SER A 292 4.59 -6.93 14.23
CA SER A 292 4.84 -8.18 14.98
C SER A 292 5.49 -7.91 16.33
N HIS A 293 5.05 -8.67 17.35
CA HIS A 293 5.56 -8.57 18.73
C HIS A 293 5.65 -9.94 19.43
N GLY A 294 5.71 -11.01 18.64
CA GLY A 294 5.84 -12.39 19.09
C GLY A 294 7.22 -12.99 18.79
N LYS A 295 7.27 -14.01 17.93
CA LYS A 295 8.52 -14.59 17.46
C LYS A 295 9.30 -13.64 16.56
N LEU A 296 8.60 -12.93 15.67
CA LEU A 296 9.19 -11.87 14.88
C LEU A 296 8.99 -10.53 15.58
N LEU A 297 9.92 -9.61 15.34
CA LEU A 297 9.85 -8.25 15.82
C LEU A 297 9.56 -7.33 14.63
N GLY A 298 8.41 -6.67 14.65
CA GLY A 298 8.03 -5.63 13.69
C GLY A 298 8.77 -4.31 13.94
N ILE A 299 8.72 -3.42 12.96
CA ILE A 299 9.34 -2.10 13.04
C ILE A 299 8.67 -1.21 14.10
N ALA A 300 7.36 -1.36 14.28
CA ALA A 300 6.55 -0.61 15.24
C ALA A 300 5.66 -1.55 16.05
N PRO A 301 6.24 -2.37 16.96
CA PRO A 301 5.49 -3.40 17.69
C PRO A 301 4.43 -2.85 18.66
N GLY A 302 4.47 -1.56 18.97
CA GLY A 302 3.46 -0.86 19.77
C GLY A 302 2.35 -0.19 18.96
N ALA A 303 2.42 -0.23 17.62
CA ALA A 303 1.39 0.35 16.76
C ALA A 303 0.12 -0.50 16.74
N GLN A 304 -0.99 0.15 16.42
CA GLN A 304 -2.28 -0.50 16.18
C GLN A 304 -2.61 -0.46 14.68
N LEU A 305 -3.18 -1.55 14.17
CA LEU A 305 -3.49 -1.66 12.75
C LEU A 305 -4.99 -1.61 12.49
N LEU A 306 -5.34 -0.90 11.42
CA LEU A 306 -6.63 -0.92 10.76
C LEU A 306 -6.48 -1.77 9.49
N ALA A 307 -7.08 -2.96 9.47
CA ALA A 307 -6.99 -3.88 8.34
C ALA A 307 -8.09 -3.58 7.31
N ALA A 308 -7.72 -3.20 6.10
CA ALA A 308 -8.66 -2.93 5.01
C ALA A 308 -8.40 -3.89 3.84
N GLY A 309 -9.17 -4.99 3.78
CA GLY A 309 -9.16 -5.97 2.69
C GLY A 309 -9.75 -5.36 1.43
N ALA A 310 -8.90 -4.99 0.48
CA ALA A 310 -9.29 -4.38 -0.80
C ALA A 310 -8.81 -5.21 -2.01
N PHE A 311 -8.13 -6.33 -1.75
CA PHE A 311 -7.52 -7.19 -2.76
C PHE A 311 -7.93 -8.64 -2.57
N ASP A 312 -8.51 -9.21 -3.61
CA ASP A 312 -8.90 -10.61 -3.64
C ASP A 312 -7.82 -11.47 -4.32
N ASP A 313 -7.73 -12.72 -3.91
CA ASP A 313 -6.83 -13.69 -4.55
C ASP A 313 -7.25 -13.94 -6.00
N ALA A 314 -6.27 -13.98 -6.89
CA ALA A 314 -6.49 -14.25 -8.30
C ALA A 314 -5.32 -15.06 -8.87
N PRO A 315 -5.53 -15.88 -9.94
CA PRO A 315 -4.49 -16.75 -10.50
C PRO A 315 -3.20 -16.02 -10.93
N ALA A 316 -3.29 -14.72 -11.21
CA ALA A 316 -2.15 -13.87 -11.61
C ALA A 316 -1.68 -12.92 -10.50
N GLY A 317 -1.88 -13.30 -9.23
CA GLY A 317 -1.63 -12.47 -8.04
C GLY A 317 -2.86 -11.68 -7.61
N ALA A 318 -2.92 -11.33 -6.32
CA ALA A 318 -4.09 -10.64 -5.76
C ALA A 318 -4.34 -9.28 -6.42
N LYS A 319 -5.59 -9.00 -6.75
CA LYS A 319 -6.03 -7.82 -7.48
C LYS A 319 -7.15 -7.10 -6.74
N GLY A 320 -7.07 -5.77 -6.74
CA GLY A 320 -8.11 -4.90 -6.21
C GLY A 320 -8.56 -3.88 -7.26
N ALA A 321 -9.86 -3.67 -7.37
CA ALA A 321 -10.39 -2.61 -8.19
C ALA A 321 -10.30 -1.25 -7.47
N SER A 322 -10.13 -0.16 -8.21
CA SER A 322 -9.99 1.17 -7.62
C SER A 322 -11.16 1.56 -6.70
N PHE A 323 -12.36 1.09 -7.01
CA PHE A 323 -13.53 1.36 -6.15
C PHE A 323 -13.39 0.76 -4.74
N ALA A 324 -12.80 -0.44 -4.60
CA ALA A 324 -12.48 -1.04 -3.30
C ALA A 324 -11.42 -0.23 -2.55
N VAL A 325 -10.39 0.24 -3.26
CA VAL A 325 -9.33 1.08 -2.66
C VAL A 325 -9.88 2.42 -2.18
N TYR A 326 -10.83 3.04 -2.89
CA TYR A 326 -11.49 4.28 -2.42
C TYR A 326 -12.26 4.06 -1.12
N LYS A 327 -13.00 2.94 -1.03
CA LYS A 327 -13.71 2.56 0.21
C LYS A 327 -12.73 2.38 1.36
N ALA A 328 -11.61 1.71 1.13
CA ALA A 328 -10.56 1.49 2.12
C ALA A 328 -9.90 2.80 2.58
N LEU A 329 -9.56 3.72 1.66
CA LEU A 329 -8.99 5.04 1.97
C LEU A 329 -9.97 5.89 2.79
N GLN A 330 -11.25 5.93 2.38
CA GLN A 330 -12.28 6.65 3.14
C GLN A 330 -12.40 6.09 4.55
N TRP A 331 -12.50 4.77 4.66
CA TRP A 331 -12.63 4.11 5.95
C TRP A 331 -11.42 4.33 6.87
N ALA A 332 -10.22 4.31 6.31
CA ALA A 332 -8.99 4.62 7.05
C ALA A 332 -9.03 6.05 7.62
N ALA A 333 -9.47 7.03 6.80
CA ALA A 333 -9.61 8.41 7.20
C ALA A 333 -10.71 8.62 8.27
N ASP A 334 -11.83 7.89 8.18
CA ASP A 334 -12.93 7.93 9.15
C ASP A 334 -12.55 7.29 10.49
N ASN A 335 -11.61 6.34 10.48
CA ASN A 335 -11.07 5.71 11.69
C ASN A 335 -9.79 6.39 12.20
N ASN A 336 -9.49 7.61 11.74
CA ASN A 336 -8.37 8.42 12.21
C ASN A 336 -6.99 7.77 12.02
N ALA A 337 -6.78 7.03 10.94
CA ALA A 337 -5.47 6.55 10.55
C ALA A 337 -4.47 7.72 10.48
N ARG A 338 -3.28 7.54 11.06
CA ARG A 338 -2.18 8.50 10.96
C ARG A 338 -1.24 8.16 9.81
N VAL A 339 -1.21 6.89 9.44
CA VAL A 339 -0.40 6.34 8.36
C VAL A 339 -1.29 5.44 7.52
N VAL A 340 -1.14 5.48 6.21
CA VAL A 340 -1.75 4.51 5.28
C VAL A 340 -0.63 3.84 4.51
N ASN A 341 -0.53 2.51 4.67
CA ASN A 341 0.36 1.66 3.89
C ASN A 341 -0.37 1.11 2.66
N MET A 342 0.22 1.32 1.48
CA MET A 342 -0.32 0.92 0.18
C MET A 342 0.72 0.05 -0.55
N SER A 343 0.69 -1.26 -0.27
CA SER A 343 1.63 -2.24 -0.80
C SER A 343 1.23 -2.77 -2.19
N PHE A 344 0.67 -1.90 -3.02
CA PHE A 344 0.17 -2.22 -4.36
C PHE A 344 0.56 -1.16 -5.39
N ALA A 345 0.43 -1.51 -6.68
CA ALA A 345 0.68 -0.59 -7.77
C ALA A 345 -0.28 -0.83 -8.95
N GLY A 346 -0.51 0.23 -9.72
CA GLY A 346 -1.41 0.20 -10.86
C GLY A 346 -1.25 1.42 -11.77
N PRO A 347 -2.23 1.67 -12.65
CA PRO A 347 -2.22 2.82 -13.53
C PRO A 347 -2.52 4.13 -12.81
N SER A 348 -2.32 5.26 -13.49
CA SER A 348 -2.79 6.56 -13.03
C SER A 348 -4.32 6.58 -12.95
N ASP A 349 -4.82 7.09 -11.83
CA ASP A 349 -6.24 7.11 -11.48
C ASP A 349 -6.61 8.48 -10.92
N PRO A 350 -7.36 9.31 -11.68
CA PRO A 350 -7.68 10.67 -11.25
C PRO A 350 -8.51 10.77 -9.97
N ALA A 351 -9.41 9.80 -9.69
CA ALA A 351 -10.17 9.79 -8.45
C ALA A 351 -9.29 9.40 -7.26
N MET A 352 -8.36 8.44 -7.47
CA MET A 352 -7.34 8.08 -6.48
C MET A 352 -6.49 9.30 -6.10
N HIS A 353 -6.00 10.05 -7.09
CA HIS A 353 -5.22 11.26 -6.83
C HIS A 353 -5.96 12.23 -5.91
N ARG A 354 -7.24 12.54 -6.19
CA ARG A 354 -8.03 13.43 -5.31
C ARG A 354 -8.18 12.88 -3.90
N MET A 355 -8.39 11.57 -3.75
CA MET A 355 -8.48 10.91 -2.45
C MET A 355 -7.16 10.99 -1.67
N LEU A 356 -6.03 10.79 -2.35
CA LEU A 356 -4.69 10.87 -1.74
C LEU A 356 -4.38 12.30 -1.30
N THR A 357 -4.63 13.29 -2.15
CA THR A 357 -4.44 14.71 -1.81
C THR A 357 -5.29 15.11 -0.59
N ALA A 358 -6.57 14.72 -0.57
CA ALA A 358 -7.43 15.03 0.57
C ALA A 358 -6.99 14.32 1.87
N ALA A 359 -6.50 13.09 1.78
CA ALA A 359 -5.93 12.36 2.93
C ALA A 359 -4.63 13.04 3.44
N TYR A 360 -3.76 13.45 2.52
CA TYR A 360 -2.54 14.20 2.84
C TYR A 360 -2.85 15.54 3.52
N GLU A 361 -3.80 16.32 3.00
CA GLU A 361 -4.26 17.57 3.59
C GLU A 361 -4.87 17.37 4.99
N LYS A 362 -5.53 16.24 5.22
CA LYS A 362 -6.03 15.83 6.55
C LYS A 362 -4.90 15.46 7.51
N GLY A 363 -3.66 15.35 7.04
CA GLY A 363 -2.47 15.06 7.85
C GLY A 363 -2.15 13.57 7.96
N ILE A 364 -2.70 12.74 7.07
CA ILE A 364 -2.39 11.32 6.97
C ILE A 364 -1.12 11.12 6.15
N VAL A 365 -0.15 10.38 6.67
CA VAL A 365 1.07 10.03 5.94
C VAL A 365 0.79 8.87 5.02
N LEU A 366 1.01 9.06 3.73
CA LEU A 366 0.74 8.09 2.67
C LEU A 366 2.04 7.45 2.22
N ILE A 367 2.13 6.12 2.27
CA ILE A 367 3.33 5.37 1.91
C ILE A 367 2.95 4.29 0.90
N ALA A 368 3.71 4.18 -0.18
CA ALA A 368 3.42 3.19 -1.20
C ALA A 368 4.67 2.52 -1.79
N ALA A 369 4.47 1.28 -2.23
CA ALA A 369 5.42 0.49 -2.96
C ALA A 369 5.69 1.10 -4.35
N ALA A 370 6.97 1.28 -4.71
CA ALA A 370 7.36 1.83 -6.01
C ALA A 370 6.89 1.00 -7.20
N GLY A 371 6.73 -0.31 -7.01
CA GLY A 371 6.37 -1.29 -8.02
C GLY A 371 7.50 -2.27 -8.31
N ASN A 372 7.14 -3.46 -8.83
CA ASN A 372 8.06 -4.55 -9.16
C ASN A 372 8.05 -4.88 -10.67
N ALA A 373 7.84 -3.88 -11.51
CA ALA A 373 7.77 -4.04 -12.97
C ALA A 373 9.12 -3.81 -13.69
N GLY A 374 10.19 -3.60 -12.91
CA GLY A 374 11.54 -3.40 -13.40
C GLY A 374 11.96 -1.93 -13.52
N PRO A 375 13.28 -1.71 -13.74
CA PRO A 375 13.87 -0.37 -13.74
C PRO A 375 13.38 0.53 -14.88
N ASP A 376 12.94 -0.04 -15.99
CA ASP A 376 12.49 0.66 -17.18
C ASP A 376 10.95 0.85 -17.21
N SER A 377 10.26 0.40 -16.17
CA SER A 377 8.81 0.58 -16.05
C SER A 377 8.46 2.07 -15.92
N PRO A 378 7.39 2.53 -16.60
CA PRO A 378 6.86 3.85 -16.29
C PRO A 378 6.43 3.93 -14.82
N PRO A 379 6.34 5.15 -14.26
CA PRO A 379 5.88 5.35 -12.90
C PRO A 379 4.53 4.68 -12.64
N LEU A 380 4.42 3.96 -11.52
CA LEU A 380 3.18 3.31 -11.08
C LEU A 380 2.57 4.06 -9.89
N TYR A 381 1.24 4.00 -9.81
CA TYR A 381 0.47 4.65 -8.76
C TYR A 381 -0.05 3.64 -7.74
N PRO A 382 -0.19 4.06 -6.47
CA PRO A 382 -0.15 5.41 -5.94
C PRO A 382 1.26 5.98 -5.67
N ALA A 383 2.33 5.22 -5.80
CA ALA A 383 3.69 5.66 -5.45
C ALA A 383 4.15 6.92 -6.22
N ALA A 384 3.78 7.06 -7.49
CA ALA A 384 4.15 8.21 -8.32
C ALA A 384 3.30 9.48 -8.03
N ASP A 385 2.35 9.41 -7.10
CA ASP A 385 1.60 10.58 -6.65
C ASP A 385 2.50 11.49 -5.79
N PRO A 386 2.50 12.82 -6.00
CA PRO A 386 3.38 13.74 -5.26
C PRO A 386 3.14 13.75 -3.75
N ASP A 387 1.92 13.44 -3.30
CA ASP A 387 1.55 13.41 -1.89
C ASP A 387 1.93 12.10 -1.19
N VAL A 388 2.47 11.11 -1.93
CA VAL A 388 2.81 9.78 -1.45
C VAL A 388 4.31 9.60 -1.31
N ILE A 389 4.77 9.02 -0.20
CA ILE A 389 6.16 8.60 0.00
C ILE A 389 6.38 7.28 -0.74
N ALA A 390 7.03 7.36 -1.90
CA ALA A 390 7.37 6.20 -2.72
C ALA A 390 8.58 5.47 -2.15
N VAL A 391 8.47 4.15 -1.98
CA VAL A 391 9.51 3.32 -1.37
C VAL A 391 10.00 2.27 -2.36
N THR A 392 11.32 2.26 -2.62
CA THR A 392 12.01 1.20 -3.36
C THR A 392 12.59 0.14 -2.42
N ALA A 393 12.89 -1.04 -2.94
CA ALA A 393 13.41 -2.15 -2.16
C ALA A 393 14.93 -2.32 -2.31
N THR A 394 15.60 -2.72 -1.19
CA THR A 394 17.01 -3.12 -1.18
C THR A 394 17.16 -4.54 -0.61
N ASP A 395 18.28 -5.18 -0.93
CA ASP A 395 18.71 -6.45 -0.33
C ASP A 395 19.55 -6.24 0.96
N SER A 396 20.04 -7.33 1.54
CA SER A 396 20.88 -7.34 2.74
C SER A 396 22.23 -6.61 2.53
N HIS A 397 22.71 -6.49 1.29
CA HIS A 397 23.97 -5.86 0.92
C HIS A 397 23.79 -4.43 0.37
N ASP A 398 22.63 -3.80 0.57
CA ASP A 398 22.29 -2.46 0.06
C ASP A 398 22.13 -2.38 -1.46
N GLY A 399 22.12 -3.52 -2.17
CA GLY A 399 21.79 -3.60 -3.57
C GLY A 399 20.32 -3.31 -3.82
N LEU A 400 20.01 -2.53 -4.86
CA LEU A 400 18.63 -2.30 -5.27
C LEU A 400 18.01 -3.59 -5.80
N PHE A 401 16.81 -3.91 -5.34
CA PHE A 401 16.03 -5.01 -5.89
C PHE A 401 15.89 -4.88 -7.40
N LYS A 402 16.28 -5.93 -8.13
CA LYS A 402 16.42 -5.92 -9.60
C LYS A 402 15.10 -5.57 -10.31
N MET A 403 13.97 -5.95 -9.71
CA MET A 403 12.64 -5.69 -10.26
C MET A 403 12.00 -4.40 -9.73
N SER A 404 12.65 -3.67 -8.82
CA SER A 404 12.11 -2.38 -8.36
C SER A 404 11.99 -1.40 -9.51
N ASN A 405 10.85 -0.72 -9.60
CA ASN A 405 10.71 0.47 -10.42
C ASN A 405 11.68 1.56 -9.96
N ARG A 406 12.12 2.38 -10.89
CA ARG A 406 13.07 3.48 -10.66
C ARG A 406 12.50 4.80 -11.16
N GLY A 407 13.03 5.91 -10.66
CA GLY A 407 12.64 7.24 -11.10
C GLY A 407 12.79 8.31 -10.02
N GLU A 408 12.67 9.57 -10.42
CA GLU A 408 12.79 10.73 -9.53
C GLU A 408 11.69 10.81 -8.47
N TYR A 409 10.56 10.13 -8.69
CA TYR A 409 9.46 10.07 -7.72
C TYR A 409 9.79 9.23 -6.48
N ILE A 410 10.83 8.37 -6.53
CA ILE A 410 11.25 7.55 -5.39
C ILE A 410 11.77 8.46 -4.28
N ALA A 411 11.18 8.37 -3.10
CA ALA A 411 11.59 9.17 -1.96
C ALA A 411 12.72 8.51 -1.17
N ILE A 412 12.63 7.17 -0.95
CA ILE A 412 13.53 6.46 -0.04
C ILE A 412 13.56 4.96 -0.37
N GLY A 413 14.63 4.28 0.01
CA GLY A 413 14.76 2.83 -0.01
C GLY A 413 14.61 2.21 1.37
N ALA A 414 14.15 0.94 1.40
CA ALA A 414 14.12 0.12 2.61
C ALA A 414 14.38 -1.35 2.23
N PRO A 415 14.79 -2.22 3.20
CA PRO A 415 14.91 -3.64 2.95
C PRO A 415 13.62 -4.23 2.39
N GLY A 416 13.73 -5.07 1.35
CA GLY A 416 12.57 -5.66 0.69
C GLY A 416 12.91 -6.94 -0.07
N VAL A 417 14.12 -7.50 0.12
CA VAL A 417 14.53 -8.76 -0.49
C VAL A 417 14.78 -9.77 0.62
N ASP A 418 14.23 -10.97 0.49
CA ASP A 418 14.37 -12.11 1.38
C ASP A 418 13.99 -11.78 2.85
N ILE A 419 12.85 -11.14 3.00
CA ILE A 419 12.33 -10.71 4.29
C ILE A 419 11.52 -11.85 4.93
N LEU A 420 11.93 -12.29 6.13
CA LEU A 420 11.16 -13.22 6.94
C LEU A 420 9.95 -12.48 7.54
N ALA A 421 8.75 -12.98 7.27
CA ALA A 421 7.49 -12.37 7.65
C ALA A 421 6.46 -13.40 8.11
N ALA A 422 5.43 -12.95 8.83
CA ALA A 422 4.29 -13.77 9.23
C ALA A 422 3.48 -14.24 8.01
N ALA A 423 2.91 -15.43 8.10
CA ALA A 423 1.98 -15.97 7.12
C ALA A 423 0.78 -16.60 7.84
N PRO A 424 -0.40 -16.75 7.20
CA PRO A 424 -1.58 -17.30 7.84
C PRO A 424 -1.35 -18.66 8.50
N VAL A 425 -2.21 -18.98 9.49
CA VAL A 425 -2.18 -20.27 10.21
C VAL A 425 -0.86 -20.46 10.98
N GLU A 426 -0.48 -19.44 11.76
CA GLU A 426 0.71 -19.45 12.65
C GLU A 426 2.02 -19.80 11.93
N SER A 427 2.09 -19.57 10.62
CA SER A 427 3.27 -19.91 9.81
C SER A 427 4.09 -18.66 9.45
N TYR A 428 5.24 -18.89 8.84
CA TYR A 428 6.17 -17.85 8.40
C TYR A 428 6.59 -18.10 6.97
N GLN A 429 6.97 -17.04 6.27
CA GLN A 429 7.40 -17.08 4.87
C GLN A 429 8.52 -16.10 4.61
N ILE A 430 9.26 -16.34 3.55
CA ILE A 430 10.19 -15.34 2.99
C ILE A 430 9.46 -14.62 1.85
N ILE A 431 9.49 -13.29 1.88
CA ILE A 431 8.81 -12.43 0.91
C ILE A 431 9.76 -11.39 0.35
N THR A 432 9.66 -11.14 -0.96
CA THR A 432 10.47 -10.13 -1.66
C THR A 432 9.56 -9.17 -2.42
N GLY A 433 9.81 -7.87 -2.31
CA GLY A 433 9.09 -6.84 -3.05
C GLY A 433 9.18 -5.44 -2.45
N THR A 434 8.82 -4.45 -3.25
CA THR A 434 8.70 -3.06 -2.78
C THR A 434 7.54 -2.88 -1.79
N SER A 435 6.60 -3.83 -1.75
CA SER A 435 5.52 -3.91 -0.76
C SER A 435 6.06 -4.00 0.67
N VAL A 436 7.04 -4.88 0.88
CA VAL A 436 7.67 -5.11 2.18
C VAL A 436 8.52 -3.92 2.60
N ALA A 437 9.23 -3.32 1.64
CA ALA A 437 9.98 -2.09 1.87
C ALA A 437 9.06 -0.94 2.33
N ALA A 438 7.89 -0.78 1.71
CA ALA A 438 6.88 0.19 2.13
C ALA A 438 6.37 -0.08 3.56
N ALA A 439 6.18 -1.34 3.93
CA ALA A 439 5.81 -1.74 5.29
C ALA A 439 6.85 -1.32 6.34
N HIS A 440 8.14 -1.52 6.05
CA HIS A 440 9.23 -1.05 6.92
C HIS A 440 9.17 0.47 7.14
N VAL A 441 9.01 1.25 6.07
CA VAL A 441 8.90 2.71 6.17
C VAL A 441 7.65 3.13 6.94
N SER A 442 6.51 2.41 6.76
CA SER A 442 5.28 2.67 7.52
C SER A 442 5.49 2.50 9.02
N GLY A 443 6.24 1.47 9.43
CA GLY A 443 6.66 1.28 10.82
C GLY A 443 7.56 2.39 11.33
N VAL A 444 8.58 2.81 10.56
CA VAL A 444 9.46 3.92 10.95
C VAL A 444 8.68 5.23 11.13
N VAL A 445 7.71 5.50 10.26
CA VAL A 445 6.84 6.68 10.42
C VAL A 445 6.03 6.63 11.71
N ALA A 446 5.58 5.44 12.14
CA ALA A 446 4.90 5.31 13.43
C ALA A 446 5.82 5.66 14.60
N LEU A 447 7.12 5.28 14.56
CA LEU A 447 8.09 5.68 15.57
C LEU A 447 8.25 7.21 15.64
N LEU A 448 8.32 7.87 14.46
CA LEU A 448 8.41 9.34 14.38
C LEU A 448 7.17 10.03 14.95
N LEU A 449 5.98 9.52 14.63
CA LEU A 449 4.72 10.09 15.10
C LEU A 449 4.48 9.85 16.59
N GLU A 450 4.96 8.73 17.17
CA GLU A 450 4.97 8.55 18.62
C GLU A 450 5.89 9.58 19.28
N SER A 451 7.10 9.76 18.76
CA SER A 451 8.09 10.69 19.31
C SER A 451 7.67 12.15 19.18
N LYS A 452 6.98 12.51 18.08
CA LYS A 452 6.48 13.88 17.83
C LYS A 452 5.15 13.86 17.08
N PRO A 453 4.01 13.76 17.80
CA PRO A 453 2.68 13.61 17.20
C PRO A 453 2.22 14.77 16.30
N SER A 454 2.85 15.95 16.43
CA SER A 454 2.52 17.15 15.64
C SER A 454 3.10 17.15 14.22
N LEU A 455 3.98 16.21 13.88
CA LEU A 455 4.57 16.15 12.54
C LEU A 455 3.49 15.97 11.46
N LYS A 456 3.65 16.76 10.40
CA LYS A 456 2.81 16.68 9.19
C LYS A 456 3.46 15.77 8.14
N PRO A 457 2.73 15.31 7.14
CA PRO A 457 3.28 14.44 6.10
C PRO A 457 4.55 15.00 5.43
N LYS A 458 4.58 16.30 5.17
CA LYS A 458 5.77 16.98 4.63
C LYS A 458 6.97 16.91 5.57
N ASP A 459 6.76 17.10 6.88
CA ASP A 459 7.82 17.02 7.87
C ASP A 459 8.39 15.61 7.97
N ILE A 460 7.51 14.60 7.97
CA ILE A 460 7.87 13.18 7.96
C ILE A 460 8.75 12.86 6.74
N ARG A 461 8.32 13.25 5.52
CA ARG A 461 9.14 13.07 4.31
C ARG A 461 10.53 13.70 4.48
N THR A 462 10.58 14.93 4.99
CA THR A 462 11.85 15.65 5.21
C THR A 462 12.74 14.91 6.22
N VAL A 463 12.20 14.46 7.34
CA VAL A 463 12.96 13.72 8.37
C VAL A 463 13.50 12.41 7.79
N LEU A 464 12.65 11.61 7.10
CA LEU A 464 13.08 10.35 6.50
C LEU A 464 14.20 10.54 5.50
N THR A 465 14.07 11.52 4.59
CA THR A 465 15.08 11.75 3.54
C THR A 465 16.38 12.35 4.08
N ALA A 466 16.29 13.26 5.07
CA ALA A 466 17.46 13.86 5.67
C ALA A 466 18.27 12.88 6.55
N SER A 467 17.60 11.89 7.17
CA SER A 467 18.24 10.89 8.04
C SER A 467 18.67 9.62 7.30
N ALA A 468 18.35 9.48 6.02
CA ALA A 468 18.67 8.30 5.22
C ALA A 468 20.19 8.06 5.14
N THR A 469 20.57 6.80 5.05
CA THR A 469 21.94 6.38 4.77
C THR A 469 22.13 6.33 3.23
N PRO A 470 23.08 7.08 2.65
CA PRO A 470 23.29 7.06 1.22
C PRO A 470 23.57 5.64 0.68
N LEU A 471 22.93 5.27 -0.44
CA LEU A 471 23.15 4.01 -1.16
C LEU A 471 24.06 4.30 -2.37
N GLY A 472 25.38 4.12 -2.21
CA GLY A 472 26.35 4.18 -3.30
C GLY A 472 26.51 5.56 -3.98
N ASN A 473 27.40 5.63 -4.99
CA ASN A 473 27.74 6.84 -5.73
C ASN A 473 27.10 6.84 -7.14
N GLY A 474 25.79 6.83 -7.27
CA GLY A 474 25.11 6.85 -8.56
C GLY A 474 24.04 7.93 -8.67
N PRO A 475 23.65 8.37 -9.89
CA PRO A 475 22.45 9.18 -10.06
C PRO A 475 21.27 8.36 -9.56
N HIS A 476 20.56 8.88 -8.59
CA HIS A 476 19.83 8.15 -7.55
C HIS A 476 18.46 7.59 -7.96
N PRO A 477 18.35 6.35 -8.47
CA PRO A 477 17.05 5.69 -8.60
C PRO A 477 16.47 5.23 -7.25
N SER A 478 17.21 5.40 -6.13
CA SER A 478 16.84 4.96 -4.78
C SER A 478 16.31 6.09 -3.88
N GLY A 479 16.08 7.28 -4.41
CA GLY A 479 15.73 8.45 -3.62
C GLY A 479 16.88 8.92 -2.72
N ALA A 480 16.58 9.29 -1.49
CA ALA A 480 17.56 9.82 -0.53
C ALA A 480 18.54 8.78 0.03
N GLY A 481 18.27 7.49 -0.18
CA GLY A 481 19.07 6.39 0.36
C GLY A 481 18.23 5.40 1.18
N LEU A 482 18.89 4.57 2.00
CA LEU A 482 18.26 3.60 2.88
C LEU A 482 17.70 4.30 4.13
N VAL A 483 16.46 4.02 4.48
CA VAL A 483 15.85 4.51 5.72
C VAL A 483 16.64 4.05 6.95
N ASN A 484 16.80 4.93 7.93
CA ASN A 484 17.42 4.60 9.21
C ASN A 484 16.50 5.05 10.36
N ALA A 485 15.90 4.09 11.05
CA ALA A 485 14.90 4.36 12.07
C ALA A 485 15.48 5.12 13.27
N TYR A 486 16.65 4.72 13.76
CA TYR A 486 17.28 5.36 14.91
C TYR A 486 17.68 6.81 14.61
N ARG A 487 18.37 7.06 13.48
CA ARG A 487 18.76 8.40 13.07
C ARG A 487 17.56 9.31 12.85
N ALA A 488 16.49 8.76 12.25
CA ALA A 488 15.26 9.52 12.03
C ALA A 488 14.61 9.97 13.34
N VAL A 489 14.48 9.08 14.34
CA VAL A 489 13.93 9.43 15.66
C VAL A 489 14.86 10.38 16.43
N MET A 490 16.17 10.13 16.42
CA MET A 490 17.15 10.98 17.09
C MET A 490 17.16 12.42 16.56
N SER A 491 16.95 12.61 15.25
CA SER A 491 16.92 13.94 14.64
C SER A 491 15.80 14.84 15.18
N LEU A 492 14.73 14.26 15.72
CA LEU A 492 13.64 15.02 16.33
C LEU A 492 14.02 15.64 17.68
N ASN A 493 15.05 15.13 18.35
CA ASN A 493 15.55 15.60 19.65
C ASN A 493 16.62 16.69 19.53
N GLY A 494 16.85 17.22 18.31
CA GLY A 494 17.83 18.27 18.08
C GLY A 494 19.29 17.81 18.08
N THR A 495 19.52 16.50 18.08
CA THR A 495 20.87 15.95 17.94
C THR A 495 21.34 16.09 16.49
N PRO A 496 22.45 16.75 16.19
CA PRO A 496 22.99 16.80 14.83
C PRO A 496 23.20 15.39 14.29
N ILE A 497 22.71 15.12 13.09
CA ILE A 497 22.95 13.86 12.42
C ILE A 497 24.39 13.88 11.92
N ASP A 498 25.31 13.24 12.66
CA ASP A 498 26.69 13.07 12.19
C ASP A 498 26.69 12.15 10.97
N LYS A 499 27.18 12.64 9.83
CA LYS A 499 27.19 11.90 8.56
C LYS A 499 28.20 10.74 8.53
N HIS A 500 28.93 10.52 9.63
CA HIS A 500 30.12 9.64 9.67
C HIS A 500 29.99 8.35 10.52
N ASP A 501 28.87 8.09 11.20
CA ASP A 501 28.77 6.90 12.07
C ASP A 501 28.59 5.54 11.32
N GLY A 502 28.75 5.53 10.00
CA GLY A 502 28.59 4.29 9.18
C GLY A 502 29.87 3.46 8.99
N ASP A 503 31.07 4.00 9.23
CA ASP A 503 32.32 3.36 8.79
C ASP A 503 33.10 2.60 9.88
N ASP A 504 32.72 2.66 11.15
CA ASP A 504 33.53 2.08 12.24
C ASP A 504 33.11 0.66 12.69
N GLN A 505 31.99 0.11 12.20
CA GLN A 505 31.59 -1.26 12.56
C GLN A 505 32.00 -2.34 11.54
N ALA A 506 32.48 -1.98 10.37
CA ALA A 506 32.99 -2.93 9.37
C ALA A 506 34.48 -3.34 9.59
N LYS A 507 35.10 -2.87 10.66
CA LYS A 507 36.55 -3.15 10.97
C LYS A 507 36.79 -3.78 12.35
N ARG A 508 35.77 -4.39 12.96
CA ARG A 508 36.00 -5.20 14.17
C ARG A 508 35.48 -6.60 14.03
#